data_2af051b7e244636db9f3f7591c0dda78
#
_entry.id   2af051b7e244636db9f3f7591c0dda78
#
_cell.length_a   1.000
_cell.length_b   1.000
_cell.length_c   1.000
_cell.angle_alpha   90.00
_cell.angle_beta   90.00
_cell.angle_gamma   90.00
#
_symmetry.space_group_name_H-M   'P 1'
#
loop_
_entity.id
_entity.type
_entity.pdbx_description
1 polymer ?
#
loop_
_entity_poly.entity_id
_entity_poly.type
_entity_poly.pdbx_seq_one_letter_code
_entity_poly.pdbx_strand_id
1 'polypeptide(L)'
;LIKERSLPAVIVNPTAPIGPGDIKPTPTGRVIRDAAFGRIPAFVDTGLNIVHVDDVAKGHIQAFERGQVGERYILGGENLSLKQILETIAGRTHNRPPKVRLSPRMVLPLAYAAEAWARVSDGEEPMITVDGVRLSRYRMYFSSDKARQRLGYRPRAADKALADAVAWFQAEAVVNSADALSLHPE
;
A
#
# COMPACT_ATOMS: atom_id res chain seq x y z
N LEU A 1 -16.76 23.88 -9.14
CA LEU A 1 -15.89 24.04 -10.32
C LEU A 1 -16.41 23.24 -11.52
N ILE A 2 -16.63 21.90 -11.42
CA ILE A 2 -17.11 21.08 -12.55
C ILE A 2 -18.47 21.57 -13.01
N LYS A 3 -19.44 21.71 -12.10
CA LYS A 3 -20.80 22.18 -12.42
C LYS A 3 -20.85 23.67 -12.80
N GLU A 4 -20.05 24.51 -12.15
CA GLU A 4 -20.06 25.97 -12.33
C GLU A 4 -19.32 26.41 -13.61
N ARG A 5 -18.29 25.67 -14.01
CA ARG A 5 -17.44 26.00 -15.17
C ARG A 5 -17.59 25.03 -16.34
N SER A 6 -18.56 24.10 -16.27
CA SER A 6 -18.77 23.06 -17.29
C SER A 6 -17.49 22.30 -17.66
N LEU A 7 -16.61 22.06 -16.67
CA LEU A 7 -15.36 21.37 -16.90
C LEU A 7 -15.63 19.89 -17.23
N PRO A 8 -15.20 19.37 -18.39
CA PRO A 8 -15.38 17.96 -18.75
C PRO A 8 -14.39 17.08 -18.00
N ALA A 9 -14.64 16.85 -16.70
CA ALA A 9 -13.77 16.09 -15.83
C ALA A 9 -14.49 14.89 -15.19
N VAL A 10 -13.76 13.79 -15.07
CA VAL A 10 -14.13 12.60 -14.32
C VAL A 10 -13.13 12.45 -13.17
N ILE A 11 -13.60 12.07 -11.98
CA ILE A 11 -12.78 11.92 -10.80
C ILE A 11 -12.55 10.43 -10.54
N VAL A 12 -11.30 10.02 -10.39
CA VAL A 12 -10.93 8.67 -9.96
C VAL A 12 -10.21 8.70 -8.63
N ASN A 13 -10.57 7.78 -7.75
CA ASN A 13 -10.01 7.64 -6.41
C ASN A 13 -9.44 6.22 -6.27
N PRO A 14 -8.14 6.02 -6.53
CA PRO A 14 -7.46 4.77 -6.19
C PRO A 14 -7.53 4.51 -4.68
N THR A 15 -7.57 3.23 -4.28
CA THR A 15 -7.51 2.84 -2.87
C THR A 15 -6.05 2.69 -2.41
N ALA A 16 -5.59 1.48 -2.11
CA ALA A 16 -4.20 1.20 -1.80
C ALA A 16 -3.54 0.41 -2.96
N PRO A 17 -3.00 1.11 -3.99
CA PRO A 17 -2.31 0.45 -5.09
C PRO A 17 -1.01 -0.14 -4.61
N ILE A 18 -0.77 -1.41 -4.97
CA ILE A 18 0.47 -2.12 -4.74
C ILE A 18 0.88 -2.89 -5.98
N GLY A 19 2.18 -3.16 -6.12
CA GLY A 19 2.72 -3.86 -7.28
C GLY A 19 4.18 -3.54 -7.51
N PRO A 20 4.72 -3.91 -8.67
CA PRO A 20 6.08 -3.57 -9.06
C PRO A 20 6.25 -2.06 -9.32
N GLY A 21 7.48 -1.57 -9.21
CA GLY A 21 7.82 -0.17 -9.53
C GLY A 21 7.75 0.81 -8.37
N ASP A 22 7.58 0.36 -7.12
CA ASP A 22 7.60 1.21 -5.92
C ASP A 22 9.06 1.48 -5.48
N ILE A 23 9.82 2.18 -6.35
CA ILE A 23 11.27 2.44 -6.22
C ILE A 23 11.59 3.17 -4.91
N LYS A 24 10.82 4.22 -4.58
CA LYS A 24 10.87 4.89 -3.28
C LYS A 24 9.67 4.41 -2.47
N PRO A 25 9.83 3.36 -1.66
CA PRO A 25 8.69 2.67 -1.08
C PRO A 25 7.71 3.60 -0.37
N THR A 26 6.47 3.58 -0.86
CA THR A 26 5.33 4.25 -0.23
C THR A 26 5.10 3.69 1.19
N PRO A 27 4.36 4.36 2.09
CA PRO A 27 4.07 3.80 3.41
C PRO A 27 3.50 2.37 3.37
N THR A 28 2.60 2.08 2.42
CA THR A 28 2.07 0.72 2.22
C THR A 28 3.13 -0.22 1.63
N GLY A 29 3.92 0.25 0.67
CA GLY A 29 5.03 -0.51 0.10
C GLY A 29 6.10 -0.87 1.12
N ARG A 30 6.43 0.05 2.06
CA ARG A 30 7.34 -0.24 3.18
C ARG A 30 6.81 -1.40 4.04
N VAL A 31 5.53 -1.41 4.37
CA VAL A 31 4.91 -2.51 5.13
C VAL A 31 5.06 -3.84 4.38
N ILE A 32 4.79 -3.85 3.07
CA ILE A 32 4.91 -5.07 2.25
C ILE A 32 6.36 -5.53 2.16
N ARG A 33 7.30 -4.62 1.88
CA ARG A 33 8.74 -4.90 1.85
C ARG A 33 9.22 -5.48 3.18
N ASP A 34 8.91 -4.83 4.29
CA ASP A 34 9.39 -5.25 5.60
C ASP A 34 8.75 -6.56 6.04
N ALA A 35 7.50 -6.84 5.65
CA ALA A 35 6.86 -8.14 5.82
C ALA A 35 7.55 -9.22 4.98
N ALA A 36 7.91 -8.92 3.72
CA ALA A 36 8.59 -9.86 2.82
C ALA A 36 9.96 -10.29 3.37
N PHE A 37 10.66 -9.38 4.08
CA PHE A 37 11.93 -9.67 4.74
C PHE A 37 11.80 -10.12 6.21
N GLY A 38 10.59 -10.38 6.71
CA GLY A 38 10.36 -10.87 8.06
C GLY A 38 10.67 -9.85 9.17
N ARG A 39 10.66 -8.55 8.86
CA ARG A 39 11.03 -7.46 9.77
C ARG A 39 9.88 -6.93 10.61
N ILE A 40 8.65 -7.44 10.44
CA ILE A 40 7.47 -6.97 11.18
C ILE A 40 7.22 -7.90 12.38
N PRO A 41 7.53 -7.49 13.62
CA PRO A 41 7.35 -8.34 14.80
C PRO A 41 5.92 -8.34 15.34
N ALA A 42 5.17 -7.26 15.09
CA ALA A 42 3.82 -7.03 15.62
C ALA A 42 2.99 -6.16 14.67
N PHE A 43 1.67 -6.17 14.81
CA PHE A 43 0.77 -5.40 13.97
C PHE A 43 -0.40 -4.81 14.77
N VAL A 44 -1.04 -3.78 14.22
CA VAL A 44 -2.31 -3.20 14.72
C VAL A 44 -3.49 -3.76 13.95
N ASP A 45 -4.66 -3.84 14.61
CA ASP A 45 -5.89 -4.31 13.96
C ASP A 45 -6.48 -3.21 13.06
N THR A 46 -6.10 -3.26 11.81
CA THR A 46 -6.59 -2.36 10.75
C THR A 46 -6.80 -3.14 9.46
N GLY A 47 -7.26 -2.47 8.41
CA GLY A 47 -7.43 -3.09 7.10
C GLY A 47 -7.43 -2.07 5.98
N LEU A 48 -7.08 -2.55 4.80
CA LEU A 48 -6.93 -1.77 3.58
C LEU A 48 -7.71 -2.40 2.44
N ASN A 49 -8.11 -1.59 1.48
CA ASN A 49 -8.58 -2.09 0.20
C ASN A 49 -7.39 -2.17 -0.75
N ILE A 50 -6.90 -3.37 -1.01
CA ILE A 50 -5.71 -3.63 -1.82
C ILE A 50 -6.11 -3.75 -3.29
N VAL A 51 -5.36 -3.07 -4.16
CA VAL A 51 -5.55 -3.14 -5.61
C VAL A 51 -4.20 -3.19 -6.32
N HIS A 52 -4.13 -3.91 -7.45
CA HIS A 52 -2.90 -3.94 -8.25
C HIS A 52 -2.70 -2.61 -9.00
N VAL A 53 -1.48 -2.09 -9.00
CA VAL A 53 -1.13 -0.80 -9.64
C VAL A 53 -1.52 -0.73 -11.11
N ASP A 54 -1.30 -1.81 -11.90
CA ASP A 54 -1.70 -1.86 -13.31
C ASP A 54 -3.21 -1.78 -13.50
N ASP A 55 -4.00 -2.34 -12.56
CA ASP A 55 -5.46 -2.29 -12.67
C ASP A 55 -5.97 -0.88 -12.37
N VAL A 56 -5.27 -0.16 -11.49
CA VAL A 56 -5.52 1.28 -11.29
C VAL A 56 -5.21 2.04 -12.57
N ALA A 57 -4.06 1.80 -13.21
CA ALA A 57 -3.69 2.44 -14.47
C ALA A 57 -4.74 2.18 -15.57
N LYS A 58 -5.16 0.92 -15.74
CA LYS A 58 -6.25 0.56 -16.66
C LYS A 58 -7.57 1.24 -16.30
N GLY A 59 -7.88 1.32 -15.01
CA GLY A 59 -9.05 2.00 -14.49
C GLY A 59 -9.11 3.49 -14.84
N HIS A 60 -7.96 4.17 -14.87
CA HIS A 60 -7.87 5.57 -15.32
C HIS A 60 -8.22 5.70 -16.82
N ILE A 61 -7.69 4.81 -17.67
CA ILE A 61 -8.02 4.78 -19.09
C ILE A 61 -9.52 4.52 -19.30
N GLN A 62 -10.07 3.53 -18.61
CA GLN A 62 -11.50 3.22 -18.68
C GLN A 62 -12.38 4.38 -18.20
N ALA A 63 -11.94 5.10 -17.15
CA ALA A 63 -12.65 6.27 -16.67
C ALA A 63 -12.60 7.43 -17.68
N PHE A 64 -11.49 7.61 -18.37
CA PHE A 64 -11.37 8.59 -19.47
C PHE A 64 -12.29 8.25 -20.63
N GLU A 65 -12.35 6.97 -21.05
CA GLU A 65 -13.14 6.53 -22.20
C GLU A 65 -14.66 6.45 -21.93
N ARG A 66 -15.04 6.03 -20.71
CA ARG A 66 -16.43 5.62 -20.40
C ARG A 66 -17.02 6.36 -19.21
N GLY A 67 -16.21 7.15 -18.53
CA GLY A 67 -16.65 7.88 -17.34
C GLY A 67 -17.62 9.00 -17.69
N GLN A 68 -18.65 9.16 -16.88
CA GLN A 68 -19.60 10.25 -17.02
C GLN A 68 -19.01 11.53 -16.39
N VAL A 69 -19.04 12.63 -17.11
CA VAL A 69 -18.57 13.94 -16.65
C VAL A 69 -19.23 14.32 -15.32
N GLY A 70 -18.42 14.76 -14.37
CA GLY A 70 -18.86 15.14 -13.03
C GLY A 70 -18.96 13.97 -12.04
N GLU A 71 -18.80 12.74 -12.50
CA GLU A 71 -18.91 11.55 -11.67
C GLU A 71 -17.56 11.16 -11.03
N ARG A 72 -17.67 10.42 -9.91
CA ARG A 72 -16.53 9.90 -9.15
C ARG A 72 -16.55 8.38 -9.14
N TYR A 73 -15.39 7.76 -9.37
CA TYR A 73 -15.20 6.32 -9.37
C TYR A 73 -14.08 5.90 -8.44
N ILE A 74 -14.35 4.92 -7.58
CA ILE A 74 -13.33 4.30 -6.73
C ILE A 74 -12.70 3.15 -7.51
N LEU A 75 -11.37 3.21 -7.68
CA LEU A 75 -10.59 2.16 -8.32
C LEU A 75 -9.94 1.32 -7.21
N GLY A 76 -10.71 0.39 -6.68
CA GLY A 76 -10.31 -0.51 -5.59
C GLY A 76 -10.31 -1.98 -6.03
N GLY A 77 -9.74 -2.82 -5.16
CA GLY A 77 -9.71 -4.27 -5.31
C GLY A 77 -10.44 -4.98 -4.17
N GLU A 78 -9.70 -5.68 -3.32
CA GLU A 78 -10.24 -6.46 -2.21
C GLU A 78 -9.98 -5.82 -0.85
N ASN A 79 -10.95 -5.93 0.05
CA ASN A 79 -10.84 -5.48 1.43
C ASN A 79 -10.17 -6.58 2.28
N LEU A 80 -8.95 -6.33 2.74
CA LEU A 80 -8.17 -7.25 3.56
C LEU A 80 -7.79 -6.60 4.89
N SER A 81 -7.84 -7.38 5.98
CA SER A 81 -7.22 -6.98 7.23
C SER A 81 -5.69 -6.98 7.10
N LEU A 82 -5.00 -6.14 7.87
CA LEU A 82 -3.53 -6.15 7.89
C LEU A 82 -2.99 -7.53 8.27
N LYS A 83 -3.68 -8.25 9.16
CA LYS A 83 -3.34 -9.63 9.50
C LYS A 83 -3.33 -10.53 8.25
N GLN A 84 -4.40 -10.52 7.45
CA GLN A 84 -4.50 -11.32 6.21
C GLN A 84 -3.39 -10.95 5.21
N ILE A 85 -3.10 -9.67 5.05
CA ILE A 85 -2.00 -9.20 4.18
C ILE A 85 -0.66 -9.79 4.64
N LEU A 86 -0.35 -9.68 5.93
CA LEU A 86 0.90 -10.19 6.50
C LEU A 86 1.01 -11.73 6.45
N GLU A 87 -0.09 -12.44 6.69
CA GLU A 87 -0.16 -13.90 6.56
C GLU A 87 0.05 -14.35 5.10
N THR A 88 -0.56 -13.67 4.14
CA THR A 88 -0.37 -13.95 2.71
C THR A 88 1.09 -13.75 2.27
N ILE A 89 1.72 -12.65 2.69
CA ILE A 89 3.13 -12.37 2.39
C ILE A 89 4.03 -13.42 3.04
N ALA A 90 3.82 -13.74 4.32
CA ALA A 90 4.61 -14.71 5.05
C ALA A 90 4.56 -16.10 4.40
N GLY A 91 3.39 -16.53 3.91
CA GLY A 91 3.24 -17.80 3.19
C GLY A 91 4.03 -17.85 1.88
N ARG A 92 4.25 -16.70 1.22
CA ARG A 92 5.00 -16.60 -0.03
C ARG A 92 6.52 -16.50 0.17
N THR A 93 6.94 -15.94 1.29
CA THR A 93 8.37 -15.70 1.60
C THR A 93 8.96 -16.72 2.57
N HIS A 94 8.18 -17.73 2.96
CA HIS A 94 8.55 -18.73 3.97
C HIS A 94 8.91 -18.11 5.34
N ASN A 95 8.53 -16.87 5.58
CA ASN A 95 8.68 -16.19 6.86
C ASN A 95 7.55 -16.56 7.82
N ARG A 96 7.75 -16.30 9.11
CA ARG A 96 6.69 -16.48 10.10
C ARG A 96 5.86 -15.19 10.18
N PRO A 97 4.53 -15.26 10.05
CA PRO A 97 3.69 -14.06 10.21
C PRO A 97 3.75 -13.56 11.65
N PRO A 98 3.65 -12.24 11.87
CA PRO A 98 3.63 -11.66 13.21
C PRO A 98 2.40 -12.15 13.98
N LYS A 99 2.62 -12.59 15.23
CA LYS A 99 1.54 -13.10 16.10
C LYS A 99 1.04 -12.07 17.10
N VAL A 100 1.82 -11.03 17.37
CA VAL A 100 1.53 -10.06 18.41
C VAL A 100 0.66 -8.95 17.82
N ARG A 101 -0.57 -8.84 18.34
CA ARG A 101 -1.49 -7.76 18.01
C ARG A 101 -1.36 -6.66 19.05
N LEU A 102 -1.05 -5.45 18.62
CA LEU A 102 -0.93 -4.27 19.47
C LEU A 102 -2.19 -3.39 19.37
N SER A 103 -2.59 -2.79 20.50
CA SER A 103 -3.61 -1.76 20.49
C SER A 103 -3.02 -0.44 19.96
N PRO A 104 -3.73 0.32 19.10
CA PRO A 104 -3.28 1.64 18.68
C PRO A 104 -2.94 2.59 19.84
N ARG A 105 -3.64 2.44 20.99
CA ARG A 105 -3.37 3.24 22.19
C ARG A 105 -2.01 2.96 22.82
N MET A 106 -1.53 1.72 22.73
CA MET A 106 -0.20 1.31 23.24
C MET A 106 0.93 1.73 22.29
N VAL A 107 0.64 1.78 21.00
CA VAL A 107 1.63 2.15 19.96
C VAL A 107 1.80 3.65 19.85
N LEU A 108 0.79 4.44 20.18
CA LEU A 108 0.80 5.90 20.01
C LEU A 108 1.94 6.62 20.77
N PRO A 109 2.25 6.32 22.03
CA PRO A 109 3.40 6.93 22.73
C PRO A 109 4.74 6.59 22.06
N LEU A 110 4.87 5.36 21.54
CA LEU A 110 6.07 4.92 20.82
C LEU A 110 6.23 5.68 19.50
N ALA A 111 5.12 5.94 18.79
CA ALA A 111 5.14 6.73 17.56
C ALA A 111 5.60 8.17 17.83
N TYR A 112 5.13 8.82 18.90
CA TYR A 112 5.60 10.15 19.29
C TYR A 112 7.10 10.15 19.60
N ALA A 113 7.59 9.14 20.35
CA ALA A 113 9.01 9.03 20.66
C ALA A 113 9.86 8.81 19.39
N ALA A 114 9.40 7.97 18.47
CA ALA A 114 10.09 7.69 17.21
C ALA A 114 10.16 8.94 16.29
N GLU A 115 9.06 9.70 16.18
CA GLU A 115 9.07 10.96 15.41
C GLU A 115 9.94 12.04 16.06
N ALA A 116 9.94 12.14 17.40
CA ALA A 116 10.79 13.08 18.12
C ALA A 116 12.28 12.73 17.90
N TRP A 117 12.63 11.45 17.96
CA TRP A 117 13.98 10.97 17.70
C TRP A 117 14.42 11.25 16.24
N ALA A 118 13.56 10.95 15.26
CA ALA A 118 13.85 11.19 13.85
C ALA A 118 14.13 12.67 13.54
N ARG A 119 13.44 13.61 14.22
CA ARG A 119 13.69 15.06 14.09
C ARG A 119 15.05 15.50 14.64
N VAL A 120 15.57 14.79 15.65
CA VAL A 120 16.84 15.13 16.29
C VAL A 120 18.02 14.46 15.58
N SER A 121 17.80 13.25 15.05
CA SER A 121 18.85 12.43 14.43
C SER A 121 19.06 12.69 12.93
N ASP A 122 18.30 13.61 12.31
CA ASP A 122 18.30 13.83 10.84
C ASP A 122 18.08 12.52 10.05
N GLY A 123 17.39 11.56 10.69
CA GLY A 123 17.19 10.20 10.19
C GLY A 123 16.02 10.08 9.21
N GLU A 124 15.92 8.92 8.59
CA GLU A 124 14.78 8.57 7.75
C GLU A 124 13.46 8.60 8.54
N GLU A 125 12.35 8.82 7.82
CA GLU A 125 11.00 8.79 8.39
C GLU A 125 10.77 7.45 9.13
N PRO A 126 10.35 7.47 10.40
CA PRO A 126 10.20 6.26 11.18
C PRO A 126 9.12 5.34 10.58
N MET A 127 9.30 4.03 10.75
CA MET A 127 8.34 3.01 10.30
C MET A 127 6.95 3.21 10.92
N ILE A 128 6.92 3.74 12.16
CA ILE A 128 5.70 4.00 12.93
C ILE A 128 5.55 5.50 13.09
N THR A 129 4.57 6.08 12.43
CA THR A 129 4.22 7.50 12.54
C THR A 129 2.96 7.70 13.36
N VAL A 130 2.82 8.86 14.00
CA VAL A 130 1.64 9.23 14.77
C VAL A 130 0.38 9.20 13.90
N ASP A 131 0.48 9.71 12.67
CA ASP A 131 -0.65 9.73 11.73
C ASP A 131 -0.98 8.33 11.24
N GLY A 132 0.01 7.46 10.99
CA GLY A 132 -0.20 6.07 10.66
C GLY A 132 -0.96 5.32 11.77
N VAL A 133 -0.58 5.55 13.04
CA VAL A 133 -1.28 4.96 14.20
C VAL A 133 -2.70 5.51 14.36
N ARG A 134 -2.92 6.79 14.11
CA ARG A 134 -4.27 7.38 14.14
C ARG A 134 -5.16 6.83 13.04
N LEU A 135 -4.63 6.71 11.82
CA LEU A 135 -5.34 6.13 10.67
C LEU A 135 -5.65 4.64 10.88
N SER A 136 -4.79 3.90 11.58
CA SER A 136 -5.00 2.47 11.85
C SER A 136 -6.24 2.16 12.69
N ARG A 137 -6.86 3.18 13.32
CA ARG A 137 -8.15 3.02 14.00
C ARG A 137 -9.32 2.78 13.05
N TYR A 138 -9.15 3.13 11.77
CA TYR A 138 -10.16 3.00 10.75
C TYR A 138 -9.77 1.88 9.80
N ARG A 139 -10.73 1.02 9.45
CA ARG A 139 -10.57 0.08 8.35
C ARG A 139 -10.90 0.82 7.07
N MET A 140 -9.90 1.02 6.23
CA MET A 140 -10.06 1.69 4.93
C MET A 140 -10.60 0.70 3.89
N TYR A 141 -11.87 0.31 4.08
CA TYR A 141 -12.60 -0.60 3.21
C TYR A 141 -13.48 0.19 2.26
N PHE A 142 -13.39 -0.15 0.99
CA PHE A 142 -14.10 0.54 -0.06
C PHE A 142 -14.77 -0.45 -1.00
N SER A 143 -15.85 0.00 -1.70
CA SER A 143 -16.45 -0.72 -2.82
C SER A 143 -16.12 -0.02 -4.14
N SER A 144 -15.73 -0.80 -5.14
CA SER A 144 -15.55 -0.37 -6.52
C SER A 144 -16.72 -0.75 -7.44
N ASP A 145 -17.90 -1.09 -6.88
CA ASP A 145 -19.05 -1.59 -7.64
C ASP A 145 -19.50 -0.62 -8.73
N LYS A 146 -19.51 0.68 -8.46
CA LYS A 146 -19.82 1.71 -9.45
C LYS A 146 -18.83 1.68 -10.62
N ALA A 147 -17.52 1.56 -10.34
CA ALA A 147 -16.51 1.45 -11.39
C ALA A 147 -16.69 0.15 -12.20
N ARG A 148 -16.99 -0.96 -11.53
CA ARG A 148 -17.28 -2.25 -12.18
C ARG A 148 -18.46 -2.16 -13.13
N GLN A 149 -19.57 -1.55 -12.69
CA GLN A 149 -20.81 -1.45 -13.46
C GLN A 149 -20.72 -0.43 -14.61
N ARG A 150 -20.10 0.72 -14.36
CA ARG A 150 -20.13 1.86 -15.30
C ARG A 150 -18.93 1.90 -16.24
N LEU A 151 -17.76 1.46 -15.79
CA LEU A 151 -16.53 1.51 -16.58
C LEU A 151 -16.13 0.13 -17.13
N GLY A 152 -16.73 -0.96 -16.65
CA GLY A 152 -16.26 -2.33 -16.93
C GLY A 152 -14.96 -2.65 -16.19
N TYR A 153 -14.67 -1.94 -15.08
CA TYR A 153 -13.49 -2.15 -14.26
C TYR A 153 -13.46 -3.56 -13.64
N ARG A 154 -12.37 -4.29 -13.81
CA ARG A 154 -12.21 -5.66 -13.31
C ARG A 154 -10.80 -5.83 -12.73
N PRO A 155 -10.60 -5.45 -11.46
CA PRO A 155 -9.32 -5.64 -10.80
C PRO A 155 -9.08 -7.13 -10.57
N ARG A 156 -7.81 -7.55 -10.67
CA ARG A 156 -7.35 -8.89 -10.29
C ARG A 156 -7.41 -9.08 -8.78
N ALA A 157 -7.26 -10.33 -8.32
CA ALA A 157 -7.21 -10.67 -6.90
C ALA A 157 -6.06 -9.95 -6.18
N ALA A 158 -6.29 -9.53 -4.93
CA ALA A 158 -5.27 -8.88 -4.11
C ALA A 158 -4.05 -9.77 -3.87
N ASP A 159 -4.25 -11.10 -3.84
CA ASP A 159 -3.17 -12.08 -3.74
C ASP A 159 -2.13 -11.94 -4.87
N LYS A 160 -2.58 -11.69 -6.11
CA LYS A 160 -1.67 -11.43 -7.25
C LYS A 160 -0.92 -10.12 -7.08
N ALA A 161 -1.58 -9.08 -6.59
CA ALA A 161 -0.95 -7.79 -6.33
C ALA A 161 0.15 -7.90 -5.26
N LEU A 162 -0.13 -8.64 -4.17
CA LEU A 162 0.85 -8.93 -3.11
C LEU A 162 2.03 -9.76 -3.64
N ALA A 163 1.75 -10.77 -4.47
CA ALA A 163 2.79 -11.59 -5.08
C ALA A 163 3.76 -10.78 -5.92
N ASP A 164 3.24 -9.91 -6.80
CA ASP A 164 4.05 -9.12 -7.71
C ASP A 164 4.86 -8.04 -6.96
N ALA A 165 4.28 -7.45 -5.91
CA ALA A 165 4.99 -6.50 -5.06
C ALA A 165 6.13 -7.18 -4.27
N VAL A 166 5.90 -8.36 -3.70
CA VAL A 166 6.94 -9.13 -2.98
C VAL A 166 8.08 -9.49 -3.94
N ALA A 167 7.76 -10.02 -5.12
CA ALA A 167 8.76 -10.38 -6.12
C ALA A 167 9.61 -9.16 -6.55
N TRP A 168 8.98 -8.00 -6.72
CA TRP A 168 9.65 -6.74 -7.02
C TRP A 168 10.66 -6.36 -5.93
N PHE A 169 10.26 -6.28 -4.66
CA PHE A 169 11.15 -5.90 -3.57
C PHE A 169 12.29 -6.90 -3.34
N GLN A 170 12.05 -8.19 -3.57
CA GLN A 170 13.10 -9.21 -3.47
C GLN A 170 14.12 -9.06 -4.60
N ALA A 171 13.69 -8.82 -5.84
CA ALA A 171 14.59 -8.59 -6.96
C ALA A 171 15.44 -7.33 -6.79
N GLU A 172 14.83 -6.23 -6.33
CA GLU A 172 15.52 -4.96 -6.09
C GLU A 172 16.58 -5.08 -4.98
N ALA A 173 16.29 -5.86 -3.93
CA ALA A 173 17.27 -6.11 -2.86
C ALA A 173 18.50 -6.88 -3.36
N VAL A 174 18.33 -7.79 -4.32
CA VAL A 174 19.45 -8.52 -4.94
C VAL A 174 20.31 -7.58 -5.80
N VAL A 175 19.69 -6.72 -6.60
CA VAL A 175 20.40 -5.73 -7.43
C VAL A 175 21.21 -4.79 -6.55
N ASN A 176 20.60 -4.18 -5.54
CA ASN A 176 21.27 -3.24 -4.63
C ASN A 176 22.44 -3.90 -3.86
N SER A 177 22.34 -5.17 -3.51
CA SER A 177 23.45 -5.90 -2.88
C SER A 177 24.59 -6.24 -3.84
N ALA A 178 24.30 -6.50 -5.11
CA ALA A 178 25.30 -6.74 -6.14
C ALA A 178 26.10 -5.45 -6.47
N ASP A 179 25.38 -4.32 -6.58
CA ASP A 179 26.00 -3.01 -6.82
C ASP A 179 26.91 -2.57 -5.65
N ALA A 180 26.48 -2.84 -4.40
CA ALA A 180 27.29 -2.54 -3.23
C ALA A 180 28.61 -3.36 -3.19
N LEU A 181 28.59 -4.60 -3.66
CA LEU A 181 29.79 -5.46 -3.75
C LEU A 181 30.73 -5.02 -4.88
N SER A 182 30.22 -4.44 -5.95
CA SER A 182 31.02 -3.97 -7.09
C SER A 182 31.76 -2.65 -6.81
N LEU A 183 31.34 -1.89 -5.80
CA LEU A 183 31.94 -0.59 -5.42
C LEU A 183 33.10 -0.72 -4.41
N HIS A 184 33.38 -1.91 -3.90
CA HIS A 184 34.54 -2.20 -3.07
C HIS A 184 35.37 -3.36 -3.68
N PRO A 185 36.14 -3.14 -4.78
CA PRO A 185 37.21 -4.04 -5.13
C PRO A 185 38.33 -3.87 -4.09
N GLU A 186 38.77 -4.98 -3.49
CA GLU A 186 39.94 -5.04 -2.59
C GLU A 186 41.20 -4.51 -3.28
#